data_f32b3629bac664a03c6a096dad296a35
#
_entry.id   f32b3629bac664a03c6a096dad296a35
#
_cell.length_a   1.000
_cell.length_b   1.000
_cell.length_c   1.000
_cell.angle_alpha   90.00
_cell.angle_beta   90.00
_cell.angle_gamma   90.00
#
_symmetry.space_group_name_H-M   'P 1'
#
loop_
_entity.id
_entity.type
_entity.pdbx_description
1 polymer ?
#
loop_
_entity_poly.entity_id
_entity_poly.type
_entity_poly.pdbx_seq_one_letter_code
_entity_poly.pdbx_strand_id
1 'polypeptide(L)'
;MATLPVYNRTGQEVGSYELDPAALAPRINKQLLHDVVVMYQSNLRLGTSKTKSRGEVAGTTKKMYRQKGTGNARAGSRRSGIRRGGGHIFAKRPRDWSYRLPRKAVQLATRMALASKIRDGEMVVIDELSLESPKTKEMAVILRALRCEGASVLVATAAYDVNVYKSARNIAGVTVQPVSGLNALNVLAPRKLLVTKAALDAIRHKSAGGLRESAGGPRESAGEPRESAGGLREGTES
;
A
#
# COMPACT_ATOMS: atom_id res chain seq x y z
N MET A 1 -19.48 -22.01 -6.37
CA MET A 1 -19.23 -21.84 -4.92
C MET A 1 -17.96 -22.59 -4.57
N ALA A 2 -17.09 -22.02 -3.73
CA ALA A 2 -15.91 -22.69 -3.22
C ALA A 2 -16.14 -23.01 -1.74
N THR A 3 -15.89 -24.26 -1.36
CA THR A 3 -15.97 -24.72 0.02
C THR A 3 -14.56 -24.75 0.60
N LEU A 4 -14.31 -23.95 1.62
CA LEU A 4 -13.02 -23.85 2.29
C LEU A 4 -13.06 -24.61 3.60
N PRO A 5 -12.14 -25.56 3.86
CA PRO A 5 -12.05 -26.23 5.14
C PRO A 5 -11.64 -25.24 6.25
N VAL A 6 -12.32 -25.33 7.38
CA VAL A 6 -12.02 -24.53 8.59
C VAL A 6 -11.23 -25.39 9.55
N TYR A 7 -10.06 -24.92 9.93
CA TYR A 7 -9.15 -25.62 10.84
C TYR A 7 -9.18 -25.02 12.24
N ASN A 8 -8.90 -25.82 13.24
CA ASN A 8 -8.59 -25.36 14.59
C ASN A 8 -7.08 -25.04 14.73
N ARG A 9 -6.65 -24.61 15.90
CA ARG A 9 -5.23 -24.33 16.20
C ARG A 9 -4.34 -25.57 16.13
N THR A 10 -4.90 -26.78 16.25
CA THR A 10 -4.16 -28.04 16.17
C THR A 10 -4.05 -28.56 14.72
N GLY A 11 -4.65 -27.88 13.75
CA GLY A 11 -4.66 -28.29 12.34
C GLY A 11 -5.70 -29.34 11.98
N GLN A 12 -6.64 -29.60 12.87
CA GLN A 12 -7.77 -30.48 12.60
C GLN A 12 -8.90 -29.71 11.93
N GLU A 13 -9.59 -30.33 10.99
CA GLU A 13 -10.75 -29.76 10.32
C GLU A 13 -11.97 -29.82 11.25
N VAL A 14 -12.57 -28.65 11.50
CA VAL A 14 -13.73 -28.50 12.39
C VAL A 14 -15.02 -28.31 11.59
N GLY A 15 -14.91 -27.81 10.37
CA GLY A 15 -16.05 -27.53 9.53
C GLY A 15 -15.67 -26.98 8.17
N SER A 16 -16.66 -26.47 7.45
CA SER A 16 -16.46 -25.84 6.14
C SER A 16 -17.07 -24.44 6.10
N TYR A 17 -16.45 -23.55 5.34
CA TYR A 17 -16.93 -22.19 5.07
C TYR A 17 -17.23 -22.05 3.57
N GLU A 18 -18.48 -21.74 3.25
CA GLU A 18 -18.90 -21.54 1.87
C GLU A 18 -18.74 -20.09 1.46
N LEU A 19 -17.93 -19.86 0.44
CA LEU A 19 -17.69 -18.55 -0.14
C LEU A 19 -17.72 -18.66 -1.66
N ASP A 20 -18.48 -17.78 -2.28
CA ASP A 20 -18.48 -17.67 -3.73
C ASP A 20 -17.44 -16.64 -4.19
N PRO A 21 -16.36 -17.07 -4.88
CA PRO A 21 -15.37 -16.15 -5.42
C PRO A 21 -15.97 -15.14 -6.42
N ALA A 22 -17.05 -15.52 -7.11
CA ALA A 22 -17.72 -14.64 -8.06
C ALA A 22 -18.47 -13.49 -7.37
N ALA A 23 -18.94 -13.72 -6.13
CA ALA A 23 -19.55 -12.65 -5.32
C ALA A 23 -18.53 -11.60 -4.87
N LEU A 24 -17.25 -11.96 -4.71
CA LEU A 24 -16.17 -11.00 -4.44
C LEU A 24 -15.76 -10.26 -5.73
N ALA A 25 -15.48 -11.00 -6.79
CA ALA A 25 -15.14 -10.46 -8.10
C ALA A 25 -15.51 -11.44 -9.22
N PRO A 26 -16.47 -11.10 -10.09
CA PRO A 26 -16.90 -12.00 -11.18
C PRO A 26 -15.78 -12.24 -12.19
N ARG A 27 -14.90 -11.28 -12.39
CA ARG A 27 -13.77 -11.37 -13.33
C ARG A 27 -12.51 -10.79 -12.70
N ILE A 28 -11.37 -11.46 -12.91
CA ILE A 28 -10.04 -10.97 -12.50
C ILE A 28 -9.43 -10.17 -13.66
N ASN A 29 -9.25 -8.87 -13.46
CA ASN A 29 -8.55 -7.99 -14.39
C ASN A 29 -7.08 -7.86 -13.95
N LYS A 30 -6.17 -8.51 -14.69
CA LYS A 30 -4.73 -8.52 -14.39
C LYS A 30 -4.12 -7.12 -14.48
N GLN A 31 -4.57 -6.28 -15.46
CA GLN A 31 -4.05 -4.93 -15.62
C GLN A 31 -4.38 -4.06 -14.40
N LEU A 32 -5.62 -4.08 -13.92
CA LEU A 32 -6.02 -3.32 -12.74
C LEU A 32 -5.24 -3.76 -11.49
N LEU A 33 -5.03 -5.08 -11.31
CA LEU A 33 -4.20 -5.59 -10.21
C LEU A 33 -2.76 -5.08 -10.30
N HIS A 34 -2.17 -5.12 -11.50
CA HIS A 34 -0.83 -4.60 -11.75
C HIS A 34 -0.72 -3.11 -11.40
N ASP A 35 -1.63 -2.28 -11.93
CA ASP A 35 -1.60 -0.83 -11.72
C ASP A 35 -1.73 -0.46 -10.23
N VAL A 36 -2.59 -1.17 -9.49
CA VAL A 36 -2.76 -0.96 -8.04
C VAL A 36 -1.53 -1.41 -7.26
N VAL A 37 -0.91 -2.55 -7.61
CA VAL A 37 0.32 -3.02 -6.98
C VAL A 37 1.47 -2.04 -7.22
N VAL A 38 1.65 -1.57 -8.47
CA VAL A 38 2.66 -0.56 -8.82
C VAL A 38 2.42 0.74 -8.07
N MET A 39 1.16 1.18 -7.94
CA MET A 39 0.81 2.35 -7.12
C MET A 39 1.29 2.19 -5.68
N TYR A 40 0.98 1.08 -5.02
CA TYR A 40 1.42 0.86 -3.64
C TYR A 40 2.93 0.80 -3.52
N GLN A 41 3.63 0.13 -4.43
CA GLN A 41 5.10 0.06 -4.43
C GLN A 41 5.74 1.43 -4.67
N SER A 42 5.17 2.24 -5.57
CA SER A 42 5.64 3.59 -5.84
C SER A 42 5.46 4.51 -4.63
N ASN A 43 4.33 4.37 -3.91
CA ASN A 43 4.03 5.16 -2.72
C ASN A 43 4.92 4.83 -1.51
N LEU A 44 5.56 3.65 -1.49
CA LEU A 44 6.56 3.29 -0.48
C LEU A 44 7.91 3.98 -0.71
N ARG A 45 8.14 4.51 -1.92
CA ARG A 45 9.42 5.09 -2.30
C ARG A 45 9.56 6.51 -1.77
N LEU A 46 10.52 6.75 -0.88
CA LEU A 46 10.76 8.05 -0.24
C LEU A 46 11.28 9.13 -1.21
N GLY A 47 12.05 8.77 -2.23
CA GLY A 47 12.52 9.70 -3.25
C GLY A 47 13.45 10.82 -2.77
N THR A 48 14.14 10.66 -1.65
CA THR A 48 14.95 11.69 -0.97
C THR A 48 16.34 11.91 -1.58
N SER A 49 16.72 11.13 -2.60
CA SER A 49 18.06 11.25 -3.19
C SER A 49 18.29 12.61 -3.81
N LYS A 50 19.36 13.29 -3.36
CA LYS A 50 19.79 14.61 -3.86
C LYS A 50 21.27 14.61 -4.17
N THR A 51 21.68 15.32 -5.25
CA THR A 51 23.06 15.63 -5.54
C THR A 51 23.19 17.14 -5.78
N LYS A 52 24.37 17.70 -5.48
CA LYS A 52 24.58 19.13 -5.65
C LYS A 52 24.78 19.49 -7.12
N SER A 53 23.99 20.42 -7.64
CA SER A 53 24.21 21.08 -8.93
C SER A 53 25.39 22.02 -8.85
N ARG A 54 25.87 22.49 -10.00
CA ARG A 54 26.99 23.48 -10.06
C ARG A 54 26.70 24.75 -9.29
N GLY A 55 25.43 25.14 -9.12
CA GLY A 55 25.04 26.32 -8.33
C GLY A 55 25.12 26.08 -6.82
N GLU A 56 24.91 24.81 -6.38
CA GLU A 56 24.87 24.44 -4.97
C GLU A 56 26.23 24.03 -4.38
N VAL A 57 27.23 23.79 -5.25
CA VAL A 57 28.59 23.46 -4.80
C VAL A 57 29.29 24.72 -4.32
N ALA A 58 29.98 24.65 -3.18
CA ALA A 58 30.81 25.74 -2.66
C ALA A 58 31.97 26.09 -3.64
N GLY A 59 32.29 27.35 -3.78
CA GLY A 59 33.36 27.82 -4.62
C GLY A 59 32.98 29.08 -5.41
N THR A 60 33.95 29.66 -6.12
CA THR A 60 33.74 30.86 -6.92
C THR A 60 33.02 30.59 -8.25
N THR A 61 32.14 31.46 -8.65
CA THR A 61 31.50 31.48 -9.99
C THR A 61 32.36 32.17 -11.05
N LYS A 62 33.37 32.94 -10.62
CA LYS A 62 34.26 33.69 -11.51
C LYS A 62 35.02 32.76 -12.47
N LYS A 63 35.27 33.22 -13.69
CA LYS A 63 36.15 32.56 -14.66
C LYS A 63 37.55 32.41 -14.06
N MET A 64 38.14 31.20 -14.14
CA MET A 64 39.39 30.86 -13.46
C MET A 64 40.56 31.72 -13.93
N TYR A 65 40.66 31.96 -15.22
CA TYR A 65 41.71 32.80 -15.86
C TYR A 65 41.19 33.34 -17.19
N ARG A 66 41.95 34.32 -17.75
CA ARG A 66 41.63 34.97 -19.02
C ARG A 66 41.57 33.95 -20.18
N GLN A 67 40.87 34.33 -21.26
CA GLN A 67 40.54 33.46 -22.38
C GLN A 67 41.77 32.99 -23.19
N LYS A 68 42.79 33.82 -23.31
CA LYS A 68 44.04 33.60 -24.06
C LYS A 68 45.25 34.07 -23.26
N GLY A 69 46.48 33.66 -23.62
CA GLY A 69 47.72 34.13 -23.04
C GLY A 69 48.10 33.52 -21.69
N THR A 70 47.58 32.35 -21.33
CA THR A 70 47.95 31.62 -20.11
C THR A 70 48.69 30.30 -20.39
N GLY A 71 48.80 29.89 -21.65
CA GLY A 71 49.37 28.57 -22.03
C GLY A 71 48.48 27.38 -21.66
N ASN A 72 47.43 27.58 -20.88
CA ASN A 72 46.54 26.52 -20.42
C ASN A 72 45.28 26.38 -21.31
N ALA A 73 44.65 25.20 -21.28
CA ALA A 73 43.35 25.00 -21.92
C ALA A 73 42.31 25.98 -21.37
N ARG A 74 41.38 26.44 -22.23
CA ARG A 74 40.34 27.39 -21.84
C ARG A 74 39.46 26.82 -20.73
N ALA A 75 39.16 27.62 -19.71
CA ALA A 75 38.31 27.20 -18.59
C ALA A 75 37.34 28.29 -18.14
N GLY A 76 36.16 27.87 -17.77
CA GLY A 76 35.14 28.71 -17.16
C GLY A 76 35.23 28.70 -15.63
N SER A 77 34.09 28.50 -14.98
CA SER A 77 33.99 28.43 -13.52
C SER A 77 34.58 27.14 -12.95
N ARG A 78 35.14 27.21 -11.74
CA ARG A 78 35.67 26.07 -11.00
C ARG A 78 34.57 25.07 -10.62
N ARG A 79 33.31 25.51 -10.48
CA ARG A 79 32.14 24.68 -10.14
C ARG A 79 31.61 23.83 -11.30
N SER A 80 32.16 23.95 -12.52
CA SER A 80 31.70 23.21 -13.69
C SER A 80 31.76 21.69 -13.45
N GLY A 81 30.76 20.96 -13.92
CA GLY A 81 30.64 19.50 -13.77
C GLY A 81 31.75 18.69 -14.45
N ILE A 82 32.49 19.29 -15.42
CA ILE A 82 33.67 18.69 -16.07
C ILE A 82 34.92 18.74 -15.21
N ARG A 83 34.88 19.45 -14.07
CA ARG A 83 36.04 19.64 -13.20
C ARG A 83 35.90 18.79 -11.93
N ARG A 84 37.05 18.37 -11.40
CA ARG A 84 37.14 17.66 -10.11
C ARG A 84 36.65 18.62 -8.99
N GLY A 85 35.68 18.13 -8.19
CA GLY A 85 35.03 18.95 -7.16
C GLY A 85 33.95 19.91 -7.71
N GLY A 86 33.59 19.82 -9.00
CA GLY A 86 32.43 20.52 -9.56
C GLY A 86 31.11 19.83 -9.26
N GLY A 87 30.01 20.55 -9.54
CA GLY A 87 28.66 20.02 -9.34
C GLY A 87 28.20 19.13 -10.49
N HIS A 88 27.18 18.31 -10.24
CA HIS A 88 26.56 17.51 -11.28
C HIS A 88 25.84 18.39 -12.31
N ILE A 89 25.94 18.06 -13.60
CA ILE A 89 25.25 18.78 -14.67
C ILE A 89 23.74 18.57 -14.55
N PHE A 90 23.31 17.31 -14.44
CA PHE A 90 21.93 16.90 -14.17
C PHE A 90 21.84 16.37 -12.74
N ALA A 91 21.85 17.29 -11.79
CA ALA A 91 21.78 16.94 -10.38
C ALA A 91 20.43 16.27 -10.04
N LYS A 92 20.49 15.18 -9.30
CA LYS A 92 19.29 14.55 -8.75
C LYS A 92 18.61 15.51 -7.77
N ARG A 93 17.31 15.61 -7.85
CA ARG A 93 16.47 16.38 -6.92
C ARG A 93 15.49 15.46 -6.22
N PRO A 94 15.16 15.70 -4.96
CA PRO A 94 14.09 14.98 -4.29
C PRO A 94 12.82 15.03 -5.15
N ARG A 95 12.17 13.88 -5.29
CA ARG A 95 10.98 13.73 -6.12
C ARG A 95 9.96 12.90 -5.35
N ASP A 96 8.73 13.37 -5.34
CA ASP A 96 7.58 12.58 -4.90
C ASP A 96 7.21 11.57 -6.00
N TRP A 97 7.11 10.29 -5.62
CA TRP A 97 6.75 9.19 -6.50
C TRP A 97 5.33 8.71 -6.23
N SER A 98 4.65 9.32 -5.26
CA SER A 98 3.31 8.92 -4.88
C SER A 98 2.30 9.33 -5.93
N TYR A 99 1.33 8.44 -6.16
CA TYR A 99 0.14 8.74 -6.94
C TYR A 99 -1.04 7.93 -6.44
N ARG A 100 -2.24 8.28 -6.85
CA ARG A 100 -3.47 7.71 -6.34
C ARG A 100 -4.39 7.29 -7.48
N LEU A 101 -4.94 6.09 -7.35
CA LEU A 101 -6.02 5.58 -8.19
C LEU A 101 -7.40 5.81 -7.54
N PRO A 102 -8.49 5.80 -8.31
CA PRO A 102 -9.85 5.92 -7.77
C PRO A 102 -10.15 4.88 -6.69
N ARG A 103 -10.83 5.26 -5.61
CA ARG A 103 -11.14 4.36 -4.48
C ARG A 103 -11.86 3.09 -4.91
N LYS A 104 -12.84 3.19 -5.82
CA LYS A 104 -13.59 2.03 -6.34
C LYS A 104 -12.67 1.03 -7.06
N ALA A 105 -11.68 1.52 -7.82
CA ALA A 105 -10.70 0.67 -8.51
C ALA A 105 -9.79 -0.08 -7.51
N VAL A 106 -9.31 0.60 -6.47
CA VAL A 106 -8.49 0.00 -5.41
C VAL A 106 -9.28 -1.05 -4.61
N GLN A 107 -10.54 -0.76 -4.26
CA GLN A 107 -11.42 -1.73 -3.57
C GLN A 107 -11.70 -2.95 -4.44
N LEU A 108 -11.98 -2.74 -5.72
CA LEU A 108 -12.21 -3.84 -6.67
C LEU A 108 -10.95 -4.70 -6.81
N ALA A 109 -9.77 -4.10 -6.92
CA ALA A 109 -8.51 -4.83 -6.97
C ALA A 109 -8.26 -5.69 -5.72
N THR A 110 -8.58 -5.18 -4.52
CA THR A 110 -8.46 -5.96 -3.29
C THR A 110 -9.41 -7.17 -3.28
N ARG A 111 -10.66 -7.00 -3.75
CA ARG A 111 -11.63 -8.11 -3.90
C ARG A 111 -11.14 -9.14 -4.92
N MET A 112 -10.60 -8.69 -6.07
CA MET A 112 -10.01 -9.57 -7.08
C MET A 112 -8.82 -10.36 -6.55
N ALA A 113 -7.96 -9.73 -5.73
CA ALA A 113 -6.82 -10.40 -5.11
C ALA A 113 -7.27 -11.52 -4.16
N LEU A 114 -8.30 -11.27 -3.34
CA LEU A 114 -8.89 -12.29 -2.47
C LEU A 114 -9.54 -13.42 -3.28
N ALA A 115 -10.30 -13.09 -4.33
CA ALA A 115 -10.92 -14.08 -5.21
C ALA A 115 -9.87 -14.95 -5.92
N SER A 116 -8.71 -14.37 -6.31
CA SER A 116 -7.59 -15.13 -6.89
C SER A 116 -7.05 -16.13 -5.88
N LYS A 117 -6.77 -15.72 -4.64
CA LYS A 117 -6.26 -16.59 -3.58
C LYS A 117 -7.19 -17.78 -3.27
N ILE A 118 -8.51 -17.57 -3.36
CA ILE A 118 -9.49 -18.65 -3.18
C ILE A 118 -9.43 -19.61 -4.37
N ARG A 119 -9.40 -19.11 -5.61
CA ARG A 119 -9.33 -19.95 -6.82
C ARG A 119 -8.06 -20.78 -6.89
N ASP A 120 -6.95 -20.21 -6.45
CA ASP A 120 -5.63 -20.85 -6.49
C ASP A 120 -5.43 -21.82 -5.30
N GLY A 121 -6.39 -21.93 -4.36
CA GLY A 121 -6.32 -22.81 -3.18
C GLY A 121 -5.23 -22.38 -2.18
N GLU A 122 -4.85 -21.10 -2.20
CA GLU A 122 -3.82 -20.53 -1.34
C GLU A 122 -4.38 -19.90 -0.06
N MET A 123 -5.69 -20.00 0.17
CA MET A 123 -6.38 -19.51 1.36
C MET A 123 -6.60 -20.66 2.36
N VAL A 124 -6.18 -20.44 3.60
CA VAL A 124 -6.42 -21.33 4.73
C VAL A 124 -7.31 -20.61 5.73
N VAL A 125 -8.36 -21.25 6.19
CA VAL A 125 -9.30 -20.66 7.16
C VAL A 125 -9.07 -21.28 8.53
N ILE A 126 -8.93 -20.43 9.55
CA ILE A 126 -8.88 -20.85 10.95
C ILE A 126 -10.13 -20.35 11.68
N ASP A 127 -10.68 -21.16 12.55
CA ASP A 127 -11.87 -20.79 13.32
C ASP A 127 -11.58 -19.58 14.21
N GLU A 128 -10.66 -19.72 15.15
CA GLU A 128 -10.26 -18.66 16.06
C GLU A 128 -8.74 -18.63 16.26
N LEU A 129 -8.18 -17.44 16.22
CA LEU A 129 -6.77 -17.18 16.51
C LEU A 129 -6.69 -16.16 17.65
N SER A 130 -6.75 -16.61 18.89
CA SER A 130 -6.54 -15.81 20.09
C SER A 130 -5.35 -16.35 20.88
N LEU A 131 -4.50 -15.47 21.40
CA LEU A 131 -3.36 -15.84 22.24
C LEU A 131 -3.46 -15.03 23.55
N GLU A 132 -3.41 -15.74 24.70
CA GLU A 132 -3.47 -15.09 26.02
C GLU A 132 -2.23 -14.21 26.27
N SER A 133 -1.09 -14.68 25.82
CA SER A 133 0.20 -13.98 25.96
C SER A 133 0.97 -13.98 24.63
N PRO A 134 1.80 -12.96 24.35
CA PRO A 134 2.59 -12.88 23.14
C PRO A 134 3.75 -13.87 23.16
N LYS A 135 3.58 -15.05 22.56
CA LYS A 135 4.58 -16.12 22.44
C LYS A 135 4.76 -16.57 20.99
N THR A 136 5.96 -16.41 20.47
CA THR A 136 6.33 -16.84 19.11
C THR A 136 6.28 -18.35 18.93
N LYS A 137 6.60 -19.12 19.98
CA LYS A 137 6.58 -20.58 19.95
C LYS A 137 5.18 -21.12 19.67
N GLU A 138 4.15 -20.57 20.30
CA GLU A 138 2.75 -20.98 20.09
C GLU A 138 2.31 -20.70 18.66
N MET A 139 2.63 -19.50 18.14
CA MET A 139 2.32 -19.14 16.75
C MET A 139 3.05 -20.03 15.75
N ALA A 140 4.30 -20.38 15.99
CA ALA A 140 5.06 -21.29 15.12
C ALA A 140 4.46 -22.71 15.10
N VAL A 141 3.96 -23.21 16.24
CA VAL A 141 3.26 -24.50 16.31
C VAL A 141 1.98 -24.48 15.48
N ILE A 142 1.18 -23.40 15.59
CA ILE A 142 -0.06 -23.25 14.81
C ILE A 142 0.25 -23.23 13.30
N LEU A 143 1.25 -22.42 12.87
CA LEU A 143 1.63 -22.35 11.47
C LEU A 143 2.15 -23.68 10.91
N ARG A 144 2.86 -24.46 11.73
CA ARG A 144 3.31 -25.81 11.38
C ARG A 144 2.13 -26.77 11.22
N ALA A 145 1.19 -26.76 12.17
CA ALA A 145 -0.02 -27.59 12.11
C ALA A 145 -0.86 -27.30 10.85
N LEU A 146 -0.93 -26.03 10.42
CA LEU A 146 -1.64 -25.59 9.21
C LEU A 146 -0.80 -25.74 7.92
N ARG A 147 0.36 -26.40 7.97
CA ARG A 147 1.27 -26.59 6.82
C ARG A 147 1.66 -25.27 6.15
N CYS A 148 1.84 -24.24 6.94
CA CYS A 148 2.23 -22.91 6.49
C CYS A 148 3.72 -22.60 6.79
N GLU A 149 4.47 -23.57 7.34
CA GLU A 149 5.90 -23.41 7.66
C GLU A 149 6.74 -23.23 6.40
N GLY A 150 7.69 -22.31 6.45
CA GLY A 150 8.61 -22.02 5.31
C GLY A 150 7.99 -21.26 4.13
N ALA A 151 6.68 -21.02 4.12
CA ALA A 151 6.03 -20.20 3.13
C ALA A 151 5.87 -18.75 3.63
N SER A 152 5.79 -17.80 2.71
CA SER A 152 5.34 -16.45 3.05
C SER A 152 3.83 -16.47 3.34
N VAL A 153 3.43 -15.95 4.51
CA VAL A 153 2.06 -16.02 5.01
C VAL A 153 1.57 -14.64 5.45
N LEU A 154 0.39 -14.27 5.00
CA LEU A 154 -0.37 -13.17 5.56
C LEU A 154 -1.42 -13.73 6.51
N VAL A 155 -1.40 -13.30 7.75
CA VAL A 155 -2.44 -13.61 8.74
C VAL A 155 -3.43 -12.45 8.79
N ALA A 156 -4.68 -12.71 8.42
CA ALA A 156 -5.75 -11.72 8.42
C ALA A 156 -6.68 -11.95 9.62
N THR A 157 -6.75 -10.96 10.51
CA THR A 157 -7.62 -10.94 11.68
C THR A 157 -8.78 -9.96 11.49
N ALA A 158 -9.92 -10.19 12.16
CA ALA A 158 -11.07 -9.29 12.06
C ALA A 158 -10.73 -7.88 12.58
N ALA A 159 -10.11 -7.81 13.77
CA ALA A 159 -9.61 -6.60 14.41
C ALA A 159 -8.10 -6.71 14.69
N TYR A 160 -7.48 -5.61 15.06
CA TYR A 160 -6.07 -5.62 15.44
C TYR A 160 -5.89 -6.27 16.81
N ASP A 161 -5.17 -7.38 16.84
CA ASP A 161 -4.79 -8.09 18.07
C ASP A 161 -3.29 -7.94 18.30
N VAL A 162 -2.94 -7.28 19.41
CA VAL A 162 -1.56 -7.01 19.81
C VAL A 162 -0.79 -8.30 20.12
N ASN A 163 -1.44 -9.30 20.75
CA ASN A 163 -0.81 -10.55 21.12
C ASN A 163 -0.46 -11.38 19.89
N VAL A 164 -1.39 -11.51 18.96
CA VAL A 164 -1.16 -12.18 17.67
C VAL A 164 -0.08 -11.47 16.87
N TYR A 165 -0.13 -10.14 16.78
CA TYR A 165 0.88 -9.35 16.07
C TYR A 165 2.29 -9.55 16.65
N LYS A 166 2.45 -9.40 17.99
CA LYS A 166 3.74 -9.58 18.66
C LYS A 166 4.28 -11.00 18.53
N SER A 167 3.40 -12.00 18.54
CA SER A 167 3.78 -13.42 18.41
C SER A 167 4.24 -13.79 17.01
N ALA A 168 3.66 -13.19 15.97
CA ALA A 168 3.93 -13.54 14.59
C ALA A 168 5.05 -12.71 13.95
N ARG A 169 5.23 -11.43 14.31
CA ARG A 169 6.15 -10.50 13.64
C ARG A 169 7.62 -10.93 13.62
N ASN A 170 8.05 -11.77 14.58
CA ASN A 170 9.42 -12.29 14.65
C ASN A 170 9.66 -13.52 13.77
N ILE A 171 8.60 -14.08 13.16
CA ILE A 171 8.72 -15.24 12.28
C ILE A 171 8.97 -14.74 10.85
N ALA A 172 10.07 -15.19 10.23
CA ALA A 172 10.41 -14.78 8.87
C ALA A 172 9.30 -15.15 7.88
N GLY A 173 8.94 -14.20 7.01
CA GLY A 173 7.92 -14.40 5.99
C GLY A 173 6.47 -14.33 6.49
N VAL A 174 6.23 -14.05 7.78
CA VAL A 174 4.87 -13.93 8.34
C VAL A 174 4.55 -12.46 8.60
N THR A 175 3.42 -12.01 8.09
CA THR A 175 2.87 -10.68 8.35
C THR A 175 1.46 -10.81 8.91
N VAL A 176 1.06 -9.91 9.81
CA VAL A 176 -0.28 -9.88 10.41
C VAL A 176 -0.93 -8.57 10.07
N GLN A 177 -2.17 -8.63 9.59
CA GLN A 177 -2.94 -7.42 9.31
C GLN A 177 -4.43 -7.61 9.64
N PRO A 178 -5.10 -6.59 10.19
CA PRO A 178 -6.54 -6.60 10.33
C PRO A 178 -7.22 -6.42 8.96
N VAL A 179 -8.48 -6.82 8.84
CA VAL A 179 -9.30 -6.65 7.62
C VAL A 179 -9.35 -5.20 7.15
N SER A 180 -9.28 -4.23 8.08
CA SER A 180 -9.24 -2.81 7.73
C SER A 180 -7.98 -2.40 6.96
N GLY A 181 -6.85 -3.06 7.22
CA GLY A 181 -5.55 -2.79 6.60
C GLY A 181 -5.25 -3.62 5.34
N LEU A 182 -6.13 -4.54 4.94
CA LEU A 182 -5.93 -5.36 3.77
C LEU A 182 -5.95 -4.54 2.47
N ASN A 183 -4.94 -4.75 1.65
CA ASN A 183 -4.83 -4.17 0.31
C ASN A 183 -4.36 -5.23 -0.71
N ALA A 184 -4.48 -4.94 -2.00
CA ALA A 184 -4.14 -5.89 -3.06
C ALA A 184 -2.66 -6.33 -3.02
N LEU A 185 -1.73 -5.42 -2.69
CA LEU A 185 -0.30 -5.73 -2.57
C LEU A 185 -0.05 -6.74 -1.45
N ASN A 186 -0.61 -6.49 -0.25
CA ASN A 186 -0.39 -7.33 0.93
C ASN A 186 -1.02 -8.72 0.77
N VAL A 187 -2.14 -8.82 0.03
CA VAL A 187 -2.81 -10.11 -0.25
C VAL A 187 -2.06 -10.91 -1.31
N LEU A 188 -1.53 -10.27 -2.35
CA LEU A 188 -0.84 -10.96 -3.46
C LEU A 188 0.62 -11.30 -3.16
N ALA A 189 1.31 -10.51 -2.35
CA ALA A 189 2.73 -10.70 -2.06
C ALA A 189 3.05 -12.04 -1.36
N PRO A 190 2.33 -12.48 -0.30
CA PRO A 190 2.58 -13.76 0.32
C PRO A 190 1.98 -14.91 -0.50
N ARG A 191 2.59 -16.09 -0.37
CA ARG A 191 2.11 -17.29 -1.04
C ARG A 191 0.81 -17.81 -0.44
N LYS A 192 0.69 -17.81 0.90
CA LYS A 192 -0.50 -18.28 1.60
C LYS A 192 -1.18 -17.16 2.37
N LEU A 193 -2.50 -17.25 2.46
CA LEU A 193 -3.35 -16.33 3.22
C LEU A 193 -4.06 -17.14 4.31
N LEU A 194 -3.71 -16.87 5.57
CA LEU A 194 -4.39 -17.44 6.74
C LEU A 194 -5.42 -16.44 7.24
N VAL A 195 -6.69 -16.81 7.23
CA VAL A 195 -7.79 -15.90 7.57
C VAL A 195 -8.62 -16.48 8.71
N THR A 196 -8.96 -15.70 9.71
CA THR A 196 -9.92 -16.12 10.74
C THR A 196 -11.33 -16.08 10.18
N LYS A 197 -12.22 -16.97 10.66
CA LYS A 197 -13.64 -17.01 10.27
C LYS A 197 -14.30 -15.64 10.43
N ALA A 198 -14.11 -14.99 11.57
CA ALA A 198 -14.61 -13.64 11.82
C ALA A 198 -14.08 -12.60 10.84
N ALA A 199 -12.84 -12.74 10.34
CA ALA A 199 -12.29 -11.86 9.31
C ALA A 199 -12.95 -12.11 7.95
N LEU A 200 -13.28 -13.34 7.58
CA LEU A 200 -14.06 -13.64 6.36
C LEU A 200 -15.46 -13.02 6.41
N ASP A 201 -16.14 -13.13 7.54
CA ASP A 201 -17.44 -12.50 7.73
C ASP A 201 -17.35 -10.97 7.57
N ALA A 202 -16.33 -10.34 8.15
CA ALA A 202 -16.08 -8.90 7.99
C ALA A 202 -15.79 -8.51 6.52
N ILE A 203 -15.04 -9.32 5.77
CA ILE A 203 -14.78 -9.11 4.34
C ILE A 203 -16.09 -9.25 3.54
N ARG A 204 -16.91 -10.23 3.85
CA ARG A 204 -18.20 -10.45 3.19
C ARG A 204 -19.15 -9.27 3.40
N HIS A 205 -19.29 -8.78 4.63
CA HIS A 205 -20.09 -7.59 4.95
C HIS A 205 -19.59 -6.34 4.23
N LYS A 206 -18.29 -6.10 4.21
CA LYS A 206 -17.67 -4.95 3.51
C LYS A 206 -17.87 -5.04 1.98
N SER A 207 -17.90 -6.23 1.42
CA SER A 207 -18.17 -6.45 0.00
C SER A 207 -19.64 -6.18 -0.34
N ALA A 208 -20.58 -6.61 0.50
CA ALA A 208 -22.01 -6.40 0.32
C ALA A 208 -22.44 -4.92 0.51
N GLY A 209 -21.82 -4.20 1.46
CA GLY A 209 -22.06 -2.78 1.69
C GLY A 209 -21.64 -1.89 0.52
N GLY A 210 -20.51 -2.19 -0.11
CA GLY A 210 -20.03 -1.45 -1.30
C GLY A 210 -20.88 -1.64 -2.55
N LEU A 211 -21.67 -2.69 -2.63
CA LEU A 211 -22.65 -2.91 -3.72
C LEU A 211 -23.95 -2.13 -3.47
N ARG A 212 -24.35 -1.92 -2.23
CA ARG A 212 -25.55 -1.15 -1.90
C ARG A 212 -25.37 0.36 -2.09
N GLU A 213 -24.20 0.92 -1.79
CA GLU A 213 -23.91 2.34 -2.05
C GLU A 213 -23.85 2.71 -3.55
N SER A 214 -23.60 1.74 -4.43
CA SER A 214 -23.59 1.99 -5.88
C SER A 214 -24.97 1.82 -6.55
N ALA A 215 -25.97 1.28 -5.85
CA ALA A 215 -27.25 0.92 -6.42
C ALA A 215 -28.44 1.84 -6.01
N GLY A 216 -28.23 2.89 -5.22
CA GLY A 216 -29.38 3.65 -4.80
C GLY A 216 -29.06 4.98 -4.14
N GLY A 217 -29.40 6.06 -4.82
CA GLY A 217 -29.69 7.35 -4.28
C GLY A 217 -29.46 8.47 -5.30
N PRO A 218 -30.52 9.16 -5.79
CA PRO A 218 -30.32 10.41 -6.49
C PRO A 218 -29.66 11.40 -5.53
N ARG A 219 -28.57 12.01 -5.96
CA ARG A 219 -27.97 13.14 -5.25
C ARG A 219 -29.00 14.27 -5.26
N GLU A 220 -29.65 14.49 -4.14
CA GLU A 220 -30.33 15.77 -3.90
C GLU A 220 -29.31 16.88 -4.04
N SER A 221 -29.47 17.65 -5.09
CA SER A 221 -28.73 18.88 -5.33
C SER A 221 -29.30 19.93 -4.38
N ALA A 222 -28.73 20.01 -3.18
CA ALA A 222 -28.92 21.19 -2.32
C ALA A 222 -28.12 22.33 -2.94
N GLY A 223 -28.71 23.00 -3.92
CA GLY A 223 -28.29 24.29 -4.40
C GLY A 223 -28.80 25.37 -3.43
N GLU A 224 -28.01 25.75 -2.45
CA GLU A 224 -28.19 27.02 -1.77
C GLU A 224 -27.57 28.13 -2.63
N PRO A 225 -28.35 29.17 -2.97
CA PRO A 225 -27.81 30.34 -3.67
C PRO A 225 -26.94 31.14 -2.68
N ARG A 226 -25.68 31.33 -3.02
CA ARG A 226 -24.81 32.30 -2.34
C ARG A 226 -25.34 33.69 -2.60
N GLU A 227 -25.93 34.32 -1.59
CA GLU A 227 -26.20 35.76 -1.55
C GLU A 227 -24.87 36.52 -1.70
N SER A 228 -24.83 37.35 -2.74
CA SER A 228 -23.80 38.32 -2.97
C SER A 228 -23.97 39.51 -2.04
N ALA A 229 -23.26 39.57 -0.92
CA ALA A 229 -23.15 40.76 -0.10
C ALA A 229 -22.27 41.81 -0.83
N GLY A 230 -22.91 42.67 -1.58
CA GLY A 230 -22.35 43.92 -2.06
C GLY A 230 -22.25 44.92 -0.91
N GLY A 231 -21.05 45.10 -0.36
CA GLY A 231 -20.70 46.14 0.60
C GLY A 231 -20.14 47.35 -0.11
N LEU A 232 -20.96 48.40 -0.23
CA LEU A 232 -20.59 49.77 -0.60
C LEU A 232 -19.55 50.30 0.39
N ARG A 233 -18.42 50.74 -0.14
CA ARG A 233 -17.46 51.59 0.59
C ARG A 233 -17.90 53.03 0.36
N GLU A 234 -18.50 53.65 1.34
CA GLU A 234 -18.61 55.12 1.43
C GLU A 234 -17.28 55.68 1.88
N GLY A 235 -16.84 56.66 1.11
CA GLY A 235 -15.70 57.51 1.45
C GLY A 235 -16.13 58.55 2.47
N THR A 236 -15.25 58.85 3.40
CA THR A 236 -15.28 60.12 4.15
C THR A 236 -13.89 60.72 4.07
N GLU A 237 -13.86 61.85 3.34
CA GLU A 237 -12.87 62.88 3.48
C GLU A 237 -12.94 63.53 4.87
N SER A 238 -11.82 63.74 5.49
CA SER A 238 -11.41 64.92 6.25
C SER A 238 -9.98 64.77 6.74
#